data_e2f0c69408f7474d24be8702fed15dc3
#
_entry.id   e2f0c69408f7474d24be8702fed15dc3
#
_cell.length_a   1.000
_cell.length_b   1.000
_cell.length_c   1.000
_cell.angle_alpha   90.00
_cell.angle_beta   90.00
_cell.angle_gamma   90.00
#
_symmetry.space_group_name_H-M   'P 1'
#
loop_
_entity.id
_entity.type
_entity.pdbx_description
1 polymer ?
#
loop_
_entity_poly.entity_id
_entity_poly.type
_entity_poly.pdbx_seq_one_letter_code
_entity_poly.pdbx_strand_id
1 'polypeptide(L)'
;METSPHLQEATRRRAVAAAVGLTANTPLAPKRYERQLLARYQTGELTIDAVLALLEKSTYHVLYRSWATQAPTETDLQALLEQSRTSNTHQQITGLLLYSDGQFVQLIEGAEAVVRSLYARIRADARHTQVLTLSDGPGPQRWFADWHMAFGYVDAPELHQVLGAVATHTPSQLPLTDPHLQTLLHAFGQPDPVLG
;
A
#
# COMPACT_ATOMS: atom_id res chain seq x y z
N MET A 1 -17.22 3.77 40.16
CA MET A 1 -17.46 5.06 39.44
C MET A 1 -17.16 4.82 37.97
N GLU A 2 -18.18 4.48 37.18
CA GLU A 2 -18.01 4.28 35.75
C GLU A 2 -17.75 5.64 35.09
N THR A 3 -16.57 5.78 34.48
CA THR A 3 -16.25 6.96 33.68
C THR A 3 -17.18 7.02 32.48
N SER A 4 -17.82 8.17 32.24
CA SER A 4 -18.72 8.39 31.11
C SER A 4 -18.04 8.01 29.81
N PRO A 5 -18.74 7.34 28.85
CA PRO A 5 -18.18 6.96 27.55
C PRO A 5 -17.50 8.11 26.79
N HIS A 6 -18.04 9.32 26.89
CA HIS A 6 -17.48 10.54 26.30
C HIS A 6 -16.14 10.95 26.92
N LEU A 7 -15.95 10.77 28.23
CA LEU A 7 -14.67 11.03 28.90
C LEU A 7 -13.60 10.02 28.49
N GLN A 8 -13.99 8.77 28.28
CA GLN A 8 -13.07 7.72 27.79
C GLN A 8 -12.65 7.98 26.34
N GLU A 9 -13.57 8.39 25.48
CA GLU A 9 -13.27 8.76 24.09
C GLU A 9 -12.32 9.96 24.03
N ALA A 10 -12.60 11.02 24.78
CA ALA A 10 -11.73 12.20 24.84
C ALA A 10 -10.30 11.86 25.33
N THR A 11 -10.20 10.92 26.28
CA THR A 11 -8.90 10.44 26.78
C THR A 11 -8.14 9.67 25.70
N ARG A 12 -8.82 8.75 24.97
CA ARG A 12 -8.20 8.01 23.85
C ARG A 12 -7.74 8.96 22.74
N ARG A 13 -8.57 9.93 22.35
CA ARG A 13 -8.21 10.93 21.32
C ARG A 13 -6.96 11.71 21.72
N ARG A 14 -6.87 12.21 22.95
CA ARG A 14 -5.68 12.93 23.44
C ARG A 14 -4.43 12.04 23.42
N ALA A 15 -4.54 10.78 23.86
CA ALA A 15 -3.41 9.86 23.87
C ALA A 15 -2.90 9.58 22.45
N VAL A 16 -3.81 9.33 21.48
CA VAL A 16 -3.45 9.10 20.08
C VAL A 16 -2.84 10.37 19.47
N ALA A 17 -3.45 11.55 19.67
CA ALA A 17 -2.93 12.81 19.15
C ALA A 17 -1.52 13.11 19.68
N ALA A 18 -1.26 12.86 20.96
CA ALA A 18 0.07 13.02 21.55
C ALA A 18 1.08 12.05 20.94
N ALA A 19 0.75 10.76 20.81
CA ALA A 19 1.64 9.75 20.22
C ALA A 19 1.95 10.04 18.74
N VAL A 20 0.93 10.40 17.95
CA VAL A 20 1.09 10.78 16.54
C VAL A 20 1.92 12.06 16.41
N GLY A 21 1.67 13.07 17.25
CA GLY A 21 2.44 14.31 17.28
C GLY A 21 3.93 14.08 17.56
N LEU A 22 4.25 13.19 18.52
CA LEU A 22 5.64 12.85 18.85
C LEU A 22 6.37 12.11 17.71
N THR A 23 5.65 11.35 16.90
CA THR A 23 6.22 10.57 15.79
C THR A 23 6.13 11.30 14.44
N ALA A 24 5.45 12.43 14.37
CA ALA A 24 5.30 13.21 13.14
C ALA A 24 6.66 13.54 12.52
N ASN A 25 6.76 13.40 11.18
CA ASN A 25 7.99 13.61 10.42
C ASN A 25 9.16 12.69 10.77
N THR A 26 8.90 11.57 11.43
CA THR A 26 9.88 10.51 11.69
C THR A 26 9.50 9.22 10.96
N PRO A 27 10.43 8.25 10.83
CA PRO A 27 10.09 6.92 10.32
C PRO A 27 9.06 6.14 11.16
N LEU A 28 8.78 6.60 12.38
CA LEU A 28 7.80 6.01 13.30
C LEU A 28 6.40 6.62 13.14
N ALA A 29 6.21 7.59 12.24
CA ALA A 29 4.89 8.13 11.96
C ALA A 29 3.94 7.01 11.47
N PRO A 30 2.73 6.90 12.05
CA PRO A 30 1.84 5.80 11.72
C PRO A 30 1.47 5.82 10.24
N LYS A 31 1.58 4.66 9.61
CA LYS A 31 1.19 4.44 8.22
C LYS A 31 -0.34 4.36 8.10
N ARG A 32 -0.85 4.33 6.89
CA ARG A 32 -2.28 4.40 6.59
C ARG A 32 -3.12 3.41 7.40
N TYR A 33 -2.79 2.12 7.36
CA TYR A 33 -3.57 1.11 8.08
C TYR A 33 -3.49 1.30 9.61
N GLU A 34 -2.32 1.68 10.12
CA GLU A 34 -2.17 2.02 11.54
C GLU A 34 -3.06 3.20 11.93
N ARG A 35 -3.14 4.25 11.09
CA ARG A 35 -4.06 5.37 11.32
C ARG A 35 -5.53 4.93 11.32
N GLN A 36 -5.92 4.03 10.40
CA GLN A 36 -7.27 3.45 10.39
C GLN A 36 -7.59 2.71 11.68
N LEU A 37 -6.67 1.90 12.20
CA LEU A 37 -6.86 1.19 13.47
C LEU A 37 -6.89 2.15 14.66
N LEU A 38 -6.03 3.17 14.68
CA LEU A 38 -6.03 4.20 15.72
C LEU A 38 -7.32 5.01 15.71
N ALA A 39 -7.90 5.33 14.58
CA ALA A 39 -9.21 5.98 14.48
C ALA A 39 -10.32 5.13 15.11
N ARG A 40 -10.33 3.83 14.86
CA ARG A 40 -11.28 2.88 15.46
C ARG A 40 -11.05 2.71 16.97
N TYR A 41 -9.80 2.79 17.43
CA TYR A 41 -9.50 2.83 18.87
C TYR A 41 -9.99 4.13 19.50
N GLN A 42 -9.84 5.28 18.85
CA GLN A 42 -10.34 6.56 19.36
C GLN A 42 -11.84 6.53 19.64
N THR A 43 -12.63 5.97 18.72
CA THR A 43 -14.09 5.83 18.87
C THR A 43 -14.52 4.74 19.86
N GLY A 44 -13.59 3.88 20.30
CA GLY A 44 -13.87 2.76 21.18
C GLY A 44 -14.41 1.51 20.50
N GLU A 45 -14.38 1.48 19.16
CA GLU A 45 -14.70 0.28 18.37
C GLU A 45 -13.68 -0.84 18.61
N LEU A 46 -12.41 -0.48 18.79
CA LEU A 46 -11.33 -1.40 19.13
C LEU A 46 -10.71 -1.06 20.49
N THR A 47 -10.21 -2.10 21.17
CA THR A 47 -9.27 -1.94 22.27
C THR A 47 -7.84 -1.81 21.73
N ILE A 48 -6.90 -1.34 22.55
CA ILE A 48 -5.49 -1.28 22.13
C ILE A 48 -4.92 -2.67 21.85
N ASP A 49 -5.31 -3.68 22.63
CA ASP A 49 -4.88 -5.07 22.41
C ASP A 49 -5.41 -5.61 21.08
N ALA A 50 -6.64 -5.24 20.70
CA ALA A 50 -7.20 -5.60 19.39
C ALA A 50 -6.44 -4.92 18.24
N VAL A 51 -6.03 -3.66 18.42
CA VAL A 51 -5.18 -2.95 17.43
C VAL A 51 -3.84 -3.69 17.26
N LEU A 52 -3.17 -4.04 18.36
CA LEU A 52 -1.90 -4.77 18.33
C LEU A 52 -2.05 -6.13 17.65
N ALA A 53 -3.09 -6.89 17.99
CA ALA A 53 -3.37 -8.19 17.36
C ALA A 53 -3.66 -8.10 15.85
N LEU A 54 -4.29 -7.02 15.40
CA LEU A 54 -4.52 -6.77 13.97
C LEU A 54 -3.22 -6.40 13.24
N LEU A 55 -2.35 -5.62 13.87
CA LEU A 55 -1.04 -5.27 13.33
C LEU A 55 -0.11 -6.49 13.24
N GLU A 56 -0.13 -7.36 14.25
CA GLU A 56 0.65 -8.60 14.24
C GLU A 56 0.29 -9.54 13.06
N LYS A 57 -0.99 -9.54 12.67
CA LYS A 57 -1.50 -10.32 11.53
C LYS A 57 -1.41 -9.59 10.20
N SER A 58 -0.96 -8.35 10.20
CA SER A 58 -0.91 -7.53 8.98
C SER A 58 0.12 -8.04 7.98
N THR A 59 -0.10 -7.71 6.72
CA THR A 59 0.86 -7.95 5.64
C THR A 59 1.49 -6.62 5.23
N TYR A 60 2.81 -6.59 5.12
CA TYR A 60 3.49 -5.39 4.65
C TYR A 60 3.37 -5.27 3.12
N HIS A 61 3.17 -4.05 2.64
CA HIS A 61 3.10 -3.74 1.22
C HIS A 61 3.96 -2.55 0.84
N VAL A 62 4.36 -2.49 -0.43
CA VAL A 62 4.87 -1.30 -1.11
C VAL A 62 4.15 -1.19 -2.44
N LEU A 63 3.46 -0.07 -2.65
CA LEU A 63 2.93 0.37 -3.94
C LEU A 63 3.81 1.50 -4.45
N TYR A 64 4.35 1.36 -5.65
CA TYR A 64 5.19 2.38 -6.28
C TYR A 64 4.93 2.48 -7.78
N ARG A 65 5.35 3.59 -8.36
CA ARG A 65 5.45 3.77 -9.81
C ARG A 65 6.89 4.07 -10.23
N SER A 66 7.23 3.73 -11.45
CA SER A 66 8.52 4.05 -12.06
C SER A 66 8.38 4.17 -13.58
N TRP A 67 9.42 4.67 -14.23
CA TRP A 67 9.53 4.66 -15.66
C TRP A 67 10.64 3.70 -16.12
N ALA A 68 10.41 3.01 -17.21
CA ALA A 68 11.47 2.26 -17.88
C ALA A 68 12.53 3.23 -18.46
N THR A 69 13.80 2.92 -18.27
CA THR A 69 14.89 3.71 -18.90
C THR A 69 14.93 3.51 -20.41
N GLN A 70 14.50 2.35 -20.88
CA GLN A 70 14.30 2.02 -22.27
C GLN A 70 12.97 1.28 -22.39
N ALA A 71 12.22 1.52 -23.46
CA ALA A 71 10.96 0.82 -23.69
C ALA A 71 11.24 -0.70 -23.79
N PRO A 72 10.69 -1.51 -22.87
CA PRO A 72 10.90 -2.95 -22.89
C PRO A 72 10.16 -3.57 -24.09
N THR A 73 10.77 -4.58 -24.70
CA THR A 73 10.07 -5.43 -25.65
C THR A 73 9.14 -6.40 -24.90
N GLU A 74 8.22 -7.02 -25.63
CA GLU A 74 7.36 -8.06 -25.06
C GLU A 74 8.18 -9.23 -24.47
N THR A 75 9.27 -9.60 -25.13
CA THR A 75 10.21 -10.63 -24.65
C THR A 75 10.89 -10.22 -23.34
N ASP A 76 11.28 -8.94 -23.21
CA ASP A 76 11.88 -8.43 -21.98
C ASP A 76 10.89 -8.48 -20.81
N LEU A 77 9.63 -8.13 -21.06
CA LEU A 77 8.56 -8.17 -20.05
C LEU A 77 8.25 -9.62 -19.64
N GLN A 78 8.19 -10.56 -20.58
CA GLN A 78 7.99 -11.98 -20.29
C GLN A 78 9.13 -12.53 -19.43
N ALA A 79 10.39 -12.26 -19.79
CA ALA A 79 11.56 -12.69 -19.02
C ALA A 79 11.57 -12.08 -17.61
N LEU A 80 11.23 -10.78 -17.48
CA LEU A 80 11.09 -10.11 -16.20
C LEU A 80 10.04 -10.79 -15.31
N LEU A 81 8.88 -11.13 -15.88
CA LEU A 81 7.79 -11.78 -15.15
C LEU A 81 8.14 -13.19 -14.69
N GLU A 82 8.77 -14.00 -15.53
CA GLU A 82 9.22 -15.35 -15.19
C GLU A 82 10.24 -15.32 -14.04
N GLN A 83 11.24 -14.45 -14.13
CA GLN A 83 12.23 -14.24 -13.09
C GLN A 83 11.57 -13.77 -11.79
N SER A 84 10.66 -12.80 -11.89
CA SER A 84 9.95 -12.25 -10.73
C SER A 84 9.09 -13.32 -10.05
N ARG A 85 8.30 -14.08 -10.80
CA ARG A 85 7.43 -15.14 -10.26
C ARG A 85 8.23 -16.21 -9.54
N THR A 86 9.33 -16.67 -10.14
CA THR A 86 10.21 -17.66 -9.51
C THR A 86 10.77 -17.16 -8.18
N SER A 87 11.35 -15.95 -8.17
CA SER A 87 11.92 -15.35 -6.97
C SER A 87 10.85 -15.07 -5.90
N ASN A 88 9.69 -14.56 -6.31
CA ASN A 88 8.60 -14.20 -5.41
C ASN A 88 7.97 -15.44 -4.75
N THR A 89 7.83 -16.54 -5.48
CA THR A 89 7.36 -17.82 -4.92
C THR A 89 8.26 -18.27 -3.77
N HIS A 90 9.57 -18.28 -3.95
CA HIS A 90 10.52 -18.66 -2.91
C HIS A 90 10.50 -17.71 -1.70
N GLN A 91 10.22 -16.43 -1.93
CA GLN A 91 10.20 -15.40 -0.89
C GLN A 91 8.81 -15.14 -0.31
N GLN A 92 7.80 -15.92 -0.73
CA GLN A 92 6.39 -15.73 -0.34
C GLN A 92 5.88 -14.30 -0.57
N ILE A 93 6.37 -13.66 -1.63
CA ILE A 93 5.88 -12.38 -2.11
C ILE A 93 4.73 -12.61 -3.08
N THR A 94 3.68 -11.81 -2.95
CA THR A 94 2.60 -11.70 -3.92
C THR A 94 2.50 -10.26 -4.42
N GLY A 95 1.72 -10.01 -5.46
CA GLY A 95 1.53 -8.66 -5.95
C GLY A 95 1.10 -8.57 -7.40
N LEU A 96 1.15 -7.35 -7.90
CA LEU A 96 0.68 -6.95 -9.23
C LEU A 96 1.72 -6.06 -9.89
N LEU A 97 1.97 -6.27 -11.17
CA LEU A 97 2.73 -5.38 -12.04
C LEU A 97 1.84 -4.92 -13.20
N LEU A 98 1.64 -3.63 -13.30
CA LEU A 98 0.96 -2.99 -14.42
C LEU A 98 1.98 -2.24 -15.28
N TYR A 99 1.75 -2.26 -16.58
CA TYR A 99 2.58 -1.56 -17.55
C TYR A 99 1.69 -0.74 -18.51
N SER A 100 2.08 0.51 -18.74
CA SER A 100 1.43 1.41 -19.68
C SER A 100 2.46 2.41 -20.22
N ASP A 101 2.70 2.41 -21.52
CA ASP A 101 3.51 3.41 -22.24
C ASP A 101 4.86 3.77 -21.57
N GLY A 102 5.61 2.76 -21.13
CA GLY A 102 6.89 2.96 -20.44
C GLY A 102 6.78 3.18 -18.95
N GLN A 103 5.59 3.33 -18.40
CA GLN A 103 5.35 3.44 -16.98
C GLN A 103 5.04 2.06 -16.37
N PHE A 104 5.71 1.77 -15.25
CA PHE A 104 5.38 0.65 -14.38
C PHE A 104 4.65 1.15 -13.14
N VAL A 105 3.63 0.40 -12.71
CA VAL A 105 3.03 0.50 -11.38
C VAL A 105 3.06 -0.88 -10.77
N GLN A 106 3.69 -1.02 -9.59
CA GLN A 106 3.82 -2.31 -8.95
C GLN A 106 3.40 -2.24 -7.49
N LEU A 107 2.61 -3.24 -7.09
CA LEU A 107 2.35 -3.59 -5.70
C LEU A 107 3.12 -4.86 -5.36
N ILE A 108 3.85 -4.84 -4.26
CA ILE A 108 4.53 -6.02 -3.69
C ILE A 108 4.09 -6.19 -2.24
N GLU A 109 3.76 -7.42 -1.85
CA GLU A 109 3.15 -7.76 -0.57
C GLU A 109 3.82 -8.99 0.05
N GLY A 110 4.06 -8.97 1.36
CA GLY A 110 4.69 -10.08 2.06
C GLY A 110 5.18 -9.72 3.45
N ALA A 111 6.14 -10.49 3.95
CA ALA A 111 6.83 -10.16 5.19
C ALA A 111 7.65 -8.86 5.02
N GLU A 112 7.57 -7.96 5.99
CA GLU A 112 8.15 -6.61 5.88
C GLU A 112 9.62 -6.61 5.46
N ALA A 113 10.47 -7.39 6.13
CA ALA A 113 11.90 -7.44 5.83
C ALA A 113 12.18 -7.89 4.39
N VAL A 114 11.38 -8.83 3.88
CA VAL A 114 11.53 -9.38 2.52
C VAL A 114 11.08 -8.35 1.48
N VAL A 115 9.91 -7.71 1.69
CA VAL A 115 9.38 -6.68 0.80
C VAL A 115 10.31 -5.47 0.74
N ARG A 116 10.82 -5.00 1.88
CA ARG A 116 11.78 -3.88 1.94
C ARG A 116 13.08 -4.22 1.21
N SER A 117 13.60 -5.43 1.37
CA SER A 117 14.81 -5.89 0.67
C SER A 117 14.61 -5.95 -0.85
N LEU A 118 13.46 -6.49 -1.31
CA LEU A 118 13.12 -6.50 -2.74
C LEU A 118 12.98 -5.08 -3.28
N TYR A 119 12.25 -4.22 -2.58
CA TYR A 119 12.05 -2.83 -3.02
C TYR A 119 13.37 -2.04 -3.09
N ALA A 120 14.29 -2.25 -2.15
CA ALA A 120 15.61 -1.63 -2.20
C ALA A 120 16.39 -2.04 -3.46
N ARG A 121 16.32 -3.33 -3.85
CA ARG A 121 16.94 -3.82 -5.10
C ARG A 121 16.28 -3.19 -6.35
N ILE A 122 14.95 -3.08 -6.38
CA ILE A 122 14.21 -2.45 -7.49
C ILE A 122 14.63 -0.98 -7.63
N ARG A 123 14.76 -0.25 -6.53
CA ARG A 123 15.18 1.16 -6.55
C ARG A 123 16.62 1.36 -7.05
N ALA A 124 17.46 0.35 -6.90
CA ALA A 124 18.85 0.35 -7.38
C ALA A 124 19.00 -0.19 -8.81
N ASP A 125 17.94 -0.74 -9.39
CA ASP A 125 17.98 -1.33 -10.73
C ASP A 125 17.97 -0.24 -11.80
N ALA A 126 19.01 -0.23 -12.66
CA ALA A 126 19.17 0.76 -13.71
C ALA A 126 18.11 0.71 -14.82
N ARG A 127 17.30 -0.36 -14.86
CA ARG A 127 16.15 -0.47 -15.78
C ARG A 127 14.98 0.45 -15.38
N HIS A 128 14.97 0.92 -14.13
CA HIS A 128 13.96 1.83 -13.59
C HIS A 128 14.53 3.22 -13.36
N THR A 129 13.72 4.22 -13.66
CA THR A 129 14.00 5.63 -13.33
C THR A 129 12.78 6.26 -12.67
N GLN A 130 12.98 7.36 -11.95
CA GLN A 130 11.92 8.10 -11.27
C GLN A 130 11.04 7.19 -10.38
N VAL A 131 11.66 6.27 -9.63
CA VAL A 131 10.93 5.39 -8.70
C VAL A 131 10.32 6.21 -7.58
N LEU A 132 8.98 6.25 -7.53
CA LEU A 132 8.21 6.99 -6.54
C LEU A 132 7.32 6.04 -5.74
N THR A 133 7.53 5.98 -4.43
CA THR A 133 6.63 5.28 -3.50
C THR A 133 5.31 6.02 -3.40
N LEU A 134 4.20 5.34 -3.62
CA LEU A 134 2.84 5.87 -3.49
C LEU A 134 2.22 5.49 -2.15
N SER A 135 2.49 4.27 -1.68
CA SER A 135 2.06 3.77 -0.37
C SER A 135 3.04 2.72 0.13
N ASP A 136 3.34 2.72 1.43
CA ASP A 136 4.09 1.66 2.07
C ASP A 136 3.61 1.46 3.51
N GLY A 137 3.71 0.24 4.03
CA GLY A 137 3.36 -0.07 5.41
C GLY A 137 2.56 -1.36 5.59
N PRO A 138 2.06 -1.62 6.80
CA PRO A 138 1.16 -2.73 7.05
C PRO A 138 -0.17 -2.51 6.32
N GLY A 139 -0.85 -3.61 6.00
CA GLY A 139 -2.18 -3.66 5.43
C GLY A 139 -3.01 -4.78 6.03
N PRO A 140 -4.35 -4.74 5.94
CA PRO A 140 -5.22 -5.71 6.61
C PRO A 140 -5.09 -7.12 6.05
N GLN A 141 -4.66 -7.24 4.80
CA GLN A 141 -4.57 -8.50 4.07
C GLN A 141 -3.69 -8.33 2.83
N ARG A 142 -3.44 -9.43 2.13
CA ARG A 142 -2.93 -9.39 0.75
C ARG A 142 -4.09 -9.14 -0.21
N TRP A 143 -3.94 -8.18 -1.11
CA TRP A 143 -4.94 -7.91 -2.16
C TRP A 143 -4.78 -8.83 -3.37
N PHE A 144 -3.56 -9.37 -3.55
CA PHE A 144 -3.21 -10.29 -4.65
C PHE A 144 -2.65 -11.61 -4.11
N ALA A 145 -3.33 -12.21 -3.12
CA ALA A 145 -2.86 -13.35 -2.35
C ALA A 145 -2.48 -14.58 -3.23
N ASP A 146 -3.23 -14.82 -4.29
CA ASP A 146 -3.05 -15.99 -5.17
C ASP A 146 -2.02 -15.79 -6.29
N TRP A 147 -1.39 -14.59 -6.34
CA TRP A 147 -0.59 -14.19 -7.48
C TRP A 147 0.84 -13.80 -7.06
N HIS A 148 1.81 -14.63 -7.33
CA HIS A 148 3.22 -14.31 -7.06
C HIS A 148 3.78 -13.18 -7.94
N MET A 149 3.09 -12.77 -8.98
CA MET A 149 3.11 -11.50 -9.71
C MET A 149 2.04 -11.56 -10.80
N ALA A 150 0.90 -10.95 -10.55
CA ALA A 150 -0.07 -10.64 -11.58
C ALA A 150 0.53 -9.62 -12.56
N PHE A 151 0.14 -9.67 -13.81
CA PHE A 151 0.59 -8.71 -14.81
C PHE A 151 -0.59 -8.26 -15.67
N GLY A 152 -0.62 -6.96 -16.00
CA GLY A 152 -1.61 -6.39 -16.91
C GLY A 152 -1.03 -5.23 -17.72
N TYR A 153 -1.40 -5.17 -19.00
CA TYR A 153 -1.32 -3.94 -19.77
C TYR A 153 -2.58 -3.13 -19.49
N VAL A 154 -2.41 -1.88 -19.14
CA VAL A 154 -3.52 -1.00 -18.79
C VAL A 154 -3.54 0.25 -19.64
N ASP A 155 -4.74 0.79 -19.83
CA ASP A 155 -4.94 2.05 -20.52
C ASP A 155 -4.34 3.22 -19.73
N ALA A 156 -3.58 4.10 -20.39
CA ALA A 156 -2.90 5.19 -19.72
C ALA A 156 -3.85 6.19 -19.04
N PRO A 157 -4.98 6.62 -19.63
CA PRO A 157 -6.01 7.40 -18.96
C PRO A 157 -6.53 6.76 -17.68
N GLU A 158 -6.93 5.48 -17.69
CA GLU A 158 -7.41 4.79 -16.50
C GLU A 158 -6.32 4.70 -15.42
N LEU A 159 -5.09 4.39 -15.81
CA LEU A 159 -3.96 4.33 -14.89
C LEU A 159 -3.71 5.69 -14.22
N HIS A 160 -3.68 6.78 -14.98
CA HIS A 160 -3.51 8.14 -14.44
C HIS A 160 -4.60 8.52 -13.44
N GLN A 161 -5.86 8.14 -13.71
CA GLN A 161 -6.99 8.40 -12.82
C GLN A 161 -6.80 7.67 -11.48
N VAL A 162 -6.44 6.39 -11.52
CA VAL A 162 -6.20 5.60 -10.30
C VAL A 162 -5.01 6.15 -9.51
N LEU A 163 -3.90 6.47 -10.17
CA LEU A 163 -2.74 7.05 -9.52
C LEU A 163 -3.04 8.42 -8.89
N GLY A 164 -3.85 9.25 -9.57
CA GLY A 164 -4.32 10.52 -9.03
C GLY A 164 -5.17 10.32 -7.76
N ALA A 165 -6.13 9.41 -7.80
CA ALA A 165 -6.98 9.08 -6.67
C ALA A 165 -6.17 8.52 -5.47
N VAL A 166 -5.20 7.65 -5.74
CA VAL A 166 -4.29 7.11 -4.72
C VAL A 166 -3.43 8.22 -4.10
N ALA A 167 -2.89 9.12 -4.91
CA ALA A 167 -2.03 10.21 -4.43
C ALA A 167 -2.78 11.25 -3.60
N THR A 168 -4.06 11.51 -3.94
CA THR A 168 -4.88 12.52 -3.24
C THR A 168 -5.79 11.91 -2.18
N HIS A 169 -5.85 10.57 -2.08
CA HIS A 169 -6.78 9.83 -1.22
C HIS A 169 -8.24 10.26 -1.45
N THR A 170 -8.58 10.52 -2.71
CA THR A 170 -9.92 10.97 -3.12
C THR A 170 -10.60 9.82 -3.85
N PRO A 171 -11.79 9.37 -3.41
CA PRO A 171 -12.53 8.34 -4.12
C PRO A 171 -12.78 8.76 -5.56
N SER A 172 -12.38 7.94 -6.53
CA SER A 172 -12.74 8.13 -7.93
C SER A 172 -14.10 7.49 -8.20
N GLN A 173 -14.99 8.20 -8.85
CA GLN A 173 -16.30 7.68 -9.30
C GLN A 173 -16.29 7.25 -10.77
N LEU A 174 -15.12 7.26 -11.40
CA LEU A 174 -15.02 6.93 -12.81
C LEU A 174 -15.12 5.41 -13.04
N PRO A 175 -15.85 4.99 -14.06
CA PRO A 175 -15.94 3.58 -14.41
C PRO A 175 -14.57 3.10 -14.91
N LEU A 176 -13.95 2.22 -14.14
CA LEU A 176 -12.73 1.52 -14.55
C LEU A 176 -13.12 0.19 -15.19
N THR A 177 -12.49 -0.14 -16.31
CA THR A 177 -12.71 -1.41 -17.01
C THR A 177 -11.76 -2.50 -16.51
N ASP A 178 -10.55 -2.14 -16.10
CA ASP A 178 -9.55 -3.09 -15.64
C ASP A 178 -9.77 -3.48 -14.16
N PRO A 179 -9.92 -4.79 -13.84
CA PRO A 179 -10.20 -5.25 -12.49
C PRO A 179 -9.02 -5.05 -11.52
N HIS A 180 -7.79 -5.01 -12.01
CA HIS A 180 -6.62 -4.74 -11.17
C HIS A 180 -6.59 -3.28 -10.73
N LEU A 181 -6.94 -2.35 -11.64
CA LEU A 181 -7.07 -0.94 -11.32
C LEU A 181 -8.22 -0.69 -10.33
N GLN A 182 -9.34 -1.41 -10.47
CA GLN A 182 -10.43 -1.36 -9.48
C GLN A 182 -9.95 -1.80 -8.09
N THR A 183 -9.17 -2.89 -8.02
CA THR A 183 -8.60 -3.40 -6.77
C THR A 183 -7.64 -2.38 -6.15
N LEU A 184 -6.74 -1.79 -6.94
CA LEU A 184 -5.81 -0.76 -6.45
C LEU A 184 -6.55 0.48 -5.93
N LEU A 185 -7.57 0.94 -6.66
CA LEU A 185 -8.37 2.08 -6.24
C LEU A 185 -9.13 1.79 -4.94
N HIS A 186 -9.72 0.61 -4.82
CA HIS A 186 -10.40 0.18 -3.60
C HIS A 186 -9.44 0.11 -2.40
N ALA A 187 -8.25 -0.47 -2.61
CA ALA A 187 -7.27 -0.66 -1.55
C ALA A 187 -6.61 0.65 -1.10
N PHE A 188 -6.30 1.55 -2.02
CA PHE A 188 -5.41 2.69 -1.77
C PHE A 188 -6.03 4.08 -2.04
N GLY A 189 -7.15 4.16 -2.78
CA GLY A 189 -7.81 5.42 -3.12
C GLY A 189 -8.78 5.96 -2.07
N GLN A 190 -8.94 5.30 -0.93
CA GLN A 190 -9.84 5.76 0.13
C GLN A 190 -9.22 6.87 0.97
N PRO A 191 -10.02 7.81 1.50
CA PRO A 191 -9.53 8.87 2.38
C PRO A 191 -8.81 8.30 3.61
N ASP A 192 -7.73 8.98 4.01
CA ASP A 192 -7.09 8.71 5.28
C ASP A 192 -7.94 9.26 6.44
N PRO A 193 -8.09 8.52 7.54
CA PRO A 193 -8.78 9.03 8.70
C PRO A 193 -8.00 10.20 9.34
N VAL A 194 -8.73 11.23 9.72
CA VAL A 194 -8.19 12.32 10.51
C VAL A 194 -8.07 11.85 11.96
N LEU A 195 -6.83 11.80 12.45
CA LEU A 195 -6.53 11.54 13.87
C LEU A 195 -6.45 12.88 14.59
N GLY A 196 -7.56 13.25 15.24
CA GLY A 196 -7.70 14.53 15.96
C GLY A 196 -7.83 14.34 17.45
#